data_3cbc114ae6f6aa34749eb79920fc4d06
#
_entry.id   3cbc114ae6f6aa34749eb79920fc4d06
#
_cell.length_a   1.000
_cell.length_b   1.000
_cell.length_c   1.000
_cell.angle_alpha   90.00
_cell.angle_beta   90.00
_cell.angle_gamma   90.00
#
_symmetry.space_group_name_H-M   'P 1'
#
loop_
_entity.id
_entity.type
_entity.pdbx_description
1 polymer ?
#
loop_
_entity_poly.entity_id
_entity_poly.type
_entity_poly.pdbx_seq_one_letter_code
_entity_poly.pdbx_strand_id
1 'polypeptide(L)'
;MSLKNLNVSNKTHKFLIDQLKDKKIFQIYKKFENNLNLNQDFIVAVSGGPDSLALSFLAKIYSIKKSLKVNYFLIDHKLRDNSSEEANYVKKLLKKLSIKLSILKWNGKKPKTNIQSIAR
;
A
#
# COMPACT_ATOMS: atom_id res chain seq x y z
N MET A 1 22.87 6.02 -4.66
CA MET A 1 21.65 5.88 -5.48
C MET A 1 21.94 6.36 -6.89
N SER A 2 21.57 5.57 -7.89
CA SER A 2 21.81 5.97 -9.26
C SER A 2 20.83 7.03 -9.73
N LEU A 3 21.27 7.91 -10.63
CA LEU A 3 20.41 8.94 -11.21
C LEU A 3 19.22 8.32 -11.95
N LYS A 4 19.40 7.14 -12.53
CA LYS A 4 18.35 6.43 -13.26
C LYS A 4 17.20 6.05 -12.33
N ASN A 5 17.49 5.55 -11.12
CA ASN A 5 16.47 5.19 -10.15
C ASN A 5 15.74 6.43 -9.64
N LEU A 6 16.45 7.51 -9.46
CA LEU A 6 15.87 8.77 -9.01
C LEU A 6 14.88 9.30 -10.05
N ASN A 7 15.22 9.24 -11.34
CA ASN A 7 14.34 9.71 -12.40
C ASN A 7 13.06 8.90 -12.49
N VAL A 8 13.13 7.56 -12.36
CA VAL A 8 11.95 6.69 -12.39
C VAL A 8 11.05 7.01 -11.20
N SER A 9 11.63 7.13 -10.01
CA SER A 9 10.88 7.47 -8.80
C SER A 9 10.19 8.83 -8.94
N ASN A 10 10.89 9.83 -9.45
CA ASN A 10 10.33 11.17 -9.63
C ASN A 10 9.17 11.18 -10.63
N LYS A 11 9.26 10.41 -11.72
CA LYS A 11 8.18 10.29 -12.69
C LYS A 11 6.93 9.70 -12.06
N THR A 12 7.09 8.64 -11.26
CA THR A 12 5.95 8.03 -10.58
C THR A 12 5.35 8.98 -9.56
N HIS A 13 6.17 9.68 -8.79
CA HIS A 13 5.71 10.66 -7.82
C HIS A 13 4.90 11.77 -8.49
N LYS A 14 5.41 12.28 -9.59
CA LYS A 14 4.69 13.31 -10.35
C LYS A 14 3.35 12.80 -10.86
N PHE A 15 3.34 11.57 -11.39
CA PHE A 15 2.10 10.96 -11.88
C PHE A 15 1.07 10.88 -10.76
N LEU A 16 1.47 10.42 -9.57
CA LEU A 16 0.55 10.28 -8.44
C LEU A 16 0.01 11.63 -7.98
N ILE A 17 0.88 12.63 -7.86
CA ILE A 17 0.44 13.97 -7.46
C ILE A 17 -0.47 14.57 -8.53
N ASP A 18 -0.20 14.33 -9.81
CA ASP A 18 -1.03 14.83 -10.91
C ASP A 18 -2.45 14.25 -10.86
N GLN A 19 -2.64 13.06 -10.27
CA GLN A 19 -3.98 12.50 -10.11
C GLN A 19 -4.87 13.38 -9.23
N LEU A 20 -4.30 14.21 -8.39
CA LEU A 20 -5.07 15.14 -7.55
C LEU A 20 -5.70 16.27 -8.34
N LYS A 21 -5.39 16.41 -9.63
CA LYS A 21 -6.08 17.35 -10.52
C LYS A 21 -7.49 16.88 -10.83
N ASP A 22 -7.76 15.57 -10.73
CA ASP A 22 -9.11 15.04 -10.85
C ASP A 22 -9.91 15.44 -9.62
N LYS A 23 -11.07 16.06 -9.83
CA LYS A 23 -11.88 16.62 -8.75
C LYS A 23 -12.34 15.55 -7.75
N LYS A 24 -12.76 14.38 -8.26
CA LYS A 24 -13.23 13.29 -7.39
C LYS A 24 -12.10 12.70 -6.57
N ILE A 25 -10.95 12.48 -7.21
CA ILE A 25 -9.77 11.94 -6.52
C ILE A 25 -9.30 12.93 -5.46
N PHE A 26 -9.29 14.21 -5.78
CA PHE A 26 -8.90 15.26 -4.83
C PHE A 26 -9.80 15.26 -3.60
N GLN A 27 -11.13 15.16 -3.80
CA GLN A 27 -12.07 15.14 -2.68
C GLN A 27 -11.86 13.92 -1.78
N ILE A 28 -11.67 12.75 -2.37
CA ILE A 28 -11.39 11.54 -1.62
C ILE A 28 -10.08 11.66 -0.86
N TYR A 29 -9.05 12.17 -1.51
CA TYR A 29 -7.75 12.33 -0.87
C TYR A 29 -7.81 13.33 0.29
N LYS A 30 -8.54 14.45 0.12
CA LYS A 30 -8.63 15.44 1.20
C LYS A 30 -9.34 14.90 2.42
N LYS A 31 -10.38 14.07 2.24
CA LYS A 31 -11.01 13.39 3.37
C LYS A 31 -10.03 12.45 4.06
N PHE A 32 -9.28 11.70 3.28
CA PHE A 32 -8.25 10.82 3.81
C PHE A 32 -7.21 11.61 4.60
N GLU A 33 -6.69 12.66 4.02
CA GLU A 33 -5.67 13.50 4.65
C GLU A 33 -6.18 14.13 5.96
N ASN A 34 -7.42 14.62 5.96
CA ASN A 34 -7.99 15.27 7.13
C ASN A 34 -8.22 14.29 8.29
N ASN A 35 -8.47 13.02 7.98
CA ASN A 35 -8.68 12.00 8.99
C ASN A 35 -7.40 11.32 9.44
N LEU A 36 -6.32 11.49 8.70
CA LEU A 36 -5.04 10.84 8.98
C LEU A 36 -4.03 11.88 9.46
N ASN A 37 -3.91 12.06 10.73
CA ASN A 37 -3.03 13.09 11.29
C ASN A 37 -1.71 12.48 11.76
N LEU A 38 -0.90 11.99 10.80
CA LEU A 38 0.37 11.33 11.09
C LEU A 38 1.54 12.26 10.78
N ASN A 39 2.48 12.34 11.73
CA ASN A 39 3.69 13.14 11.60
C ASN A 39 4.95 12.28 11.62
N GLN A 40 4.80 10.98 11.51
CA GLN A 40 5.92 10.04 11.56
C GLN A 40 5.71 8.91 10.54
N ASP A 41 6.78 8.19 10.27
CA ASP A 41 6.71 7.05 9.36
C ASP A 41 5.68 6.03 9.85
N PHE A 42 5.03 5.34 8.91
CA PHE A 42 3.95 4.43 9.27
C PHE A 42 3.92 3.20 8.36
N ILE A 43 3.07 2.26 8.71
CA ILE A 43 2.94 0.98 8.02
C ILE A 43 1.51 0.85 7.49
N VAL A 44 1.37 0.33 6.27
CA VAL A 44 0.08 0.00 5.69
C VAL A 44 -0.01 -1.52 5.54
N ALA A 45 -1.05 -2.10 6.15
CA ALA A 45 -1.36 -3.52 5.98
C ALA A 45 -2.29 -3.68 4.78
N VAL A 46 -1.84 -4.42 3.77
CA VAL A 46 -2.55 -4.57 2.50
C VAL A 46 -3.24 -5.93 2.48
N SER A 47 -4.54 -5.94 2.19
CA SER A 47 -5.30 -7.20 2.12
C SER A 47 -5.46 -7.72 0.69
N GLY A 48 -5.22 -6.88 -0.31
CA GLY A 48 -5.39 -7.25 -1.71
C GLY A 48 -6.76 -6.94 -2.29
N GLY A 49 -7.73 -6.57 -1.45
CA GLY A 49 -9.03 -6.16 -1.93
C GLY A 49 -9.02 -4.74 -2.49
N PRO A 50 -10.09 -4.33 -3.20
CA PRO A 50 -10.11 -3.01 -3.85
C PRO A 50 -9.99 -1.86 -2.85
N ASP A 51 -10.58 -1.97 -1.66
CA ASP A 51 -10.49 -0.92 -0.65
C ASP A 51 -9.05 -0.76 -0.15
N SER A 52 -8.36 -1.89 0.02
CA SER A 52 -6.98 -1.90 0.48
C SER A 52 -6.04 -1.33 -0.56
N LEU A 53 -6.29 -1.61 -1.84
CA LEU A 53 -5.51 -1.05 -2.93
C LEU A 53 -5.71 0.46 -3.04
N ALA A 54 -6.96 0.92 -2.86
CA ALA A 54 -7.26 2.35 -2.84
C ALA A 54 -6.55 3.04 -1.66
N LEU A 55 -6.56 2.41 -0.49
CA LEU A 55 -5.86 2.92 0.68
C LEU A 55 -4.36 3.04 0.41
N SER A 56 -3.77 2.03 -0.23
CA SER A 56 -2.35 2.05 -0.58
C SER A 56 -2.00 3.21 -1.50
N PHE A 57 -2.85 3.48 -2.47
CA PHE A 57 -2.69 4.59 -3.40
C PHE A 57 -2.73 5.93 -2.65
N LEU A 58 -3.74 6.13 -1.79
CA LEU A 58 -3.88 7.36 -1.02
C LEU A 58 -2.73 7.55 -0.03
N ALA A 59 -2.30 6.47 0.61
CA ALA A 59 -1.19 6.51 1.55
C ALA A 59 0.13 6.86 0.84
N LYS A 60 0.30 6.40 -0.40
CA LYS A 60 1.49 6.75 -1.17
C LYS A 60 1.52 8.24 -1.48
N ILE A 61 0.40 8.82 -1.89
CA ILE A 61 0.31 10.27 -2.13
C ILE A 61 0.60 11.03 -0.84
N TYR A 62 0.02 10.59 0.26
CA TYR A 62 0.23 11.21 1.56
C TYR A 62 1.71 11.22 1.95
N SER A 63 2.39 10.07 1.76
CA SER A 63 3.80 9.95 2.08
C SER A 63 4.66 10.90 1.24
N ILE A 64 4.32 11.08 -0.03
CA ILE A 64 5.04 12.01 -0.91
C ILE A 64 4.83 13.45 -0.45
N LYS A 65 3.59 13.84 -0.18
CA LYS A 65 3.27 15.20 0.22
C LYS A 65 3.84 15.57 1.59
N LYS A 66 3.87 14.64 2.52
CA LYS A 66 4.35 14.88 3.88
C LYS A 66 5.81 14.49 4.09
N SER A 67 6.46 13.94 3.06
CA SER A 67 7.85 13.46 3.13
C SER A 67 8.03 12.42 4.23
N LEU A 68 7.07 11.52 4.36
CA LEU A 68 7.10 10.44 5.32
C LEU A 68 7.43 9.13 4.62
N LYS A 69 8.03 8.21 5.37
CA LYS A 69 8.34 6.88 4.87
C LYS A 69 7.20 5.93 5.22
N VAL A 70 6.75 5.16 4.23
CA VAL A 70 5.67 4.20 4.41
C VAL A 70 6.14 2.82 4.00
N ASN A 71 5.90 1.84 4.85
CA ASN A 71 6.17 0.44 4.55
C ASN A 71 4.83 -0.28 4.34
N TYR A 72 4.78 -1.15 3.33
CA TYR A 72 3.57 -1.86 2.96
C TYR A 72 3.78 -3.35 3.14
N PHE A 73 2.88 -4.00 3.86
CA PHE A 73 2.95 -5.43 4.14
C PHE A 73 1.64 -6.12 3.81
N LEU A 74 1.76 -7.31 3.23
CA LEU A 74 0.63 -8.20 3.02
C LEU A 74 0.97 -9.52 3.72
N ILE A 75 0.05 -10.01 4.55
CA ILE A 75 0.24 -11.29 5.24
C ILE A 75 -0.49 -12.37 4.46
N ASP A 76 0.26 -13.34 3.95
CA ASP A 76 -0.29 -14.50 3.26
C ASP A 76 -0.54 -15.58 4.31
N HIS A 77 -1.80 -15.76 4.69
CA HIS A 77 -2.20 -16.72 5.71
C HIS A 77 -2.32 -18.14 5.18
N LYS A 78 -2.19 -18.32 3.86
CA LYS A 78 -2.37 -19.62 3.22
C LYS A 78 -3.71 -20.27 3.54
N LEU A 79 -4.74 -19.43 3.67
CA LEU A 79 -6.09 -19.90 3.95
C LEU A 79 -6.77 -20.48 2.72
N ARG A 80 -6.27 -20.15 1.53
CA ARG A 80 -6.76 -20.64 0.25
C ARG A 80 -5.57 -21.13 -0.58
N ASP A 81 -5.83 -22.05 -1.48
CA ASP A 81 -4.79 -22.66 -2.30
C ASP A 81 -4.07 -21.66 -3.19
N ASN A 82 -4.78 -20.61 -3.65
CA ASN A 82 -4.23 -19.62 -4.55
C ASN A 82 -3.80 -18.31 -3.85
N SER A 83 -3.68 -18.33 -2.52
CA SER A 83 -3.37 -17.10 -1.79
C SER A 83 -2.01 -16.51 -2.17
N SER A 84 -1.00 -17.36 -2.43
CA SER A 84 0.32 -16.89 -2.84
C SER A 84 0.30 -16.22 -4.21
N GLU A 85 -0.50 -16.72 -5.14
CA GLU A 85 -0.66 -16.12 -6.47
C GLU A 85 -1.34 -14.77 -6.37
N GLU A 86 -2.37 -14.66 -5.53
CA GLU A 86 -3.06 -13.40 -5.30
C GLU A 86 -2.11 -12.36 -4.68
N ALA A 87 -1.31 -12.77 -3.71
CA ALA A 87 -0.34 -11.88 -3.08
C ALA A 87 0.69 -11.35 -4.08
N ASN A 88 1.19 -12.22 -4.94
CA ASN A 88 2.14 -11.82 -5.97
C ASN A 88 1.51 -10.88 -7.00
N TYR A 89 0.23 -11.09 -7.33
CA TYR A 89 -0.49 -10.19 -8.24
C TYR A 89 -0.60 -8.78 -7.65
N VAL A 90 -0.95 -8.69 -6.36
CA VAL A 90 -1.03 -7.41 -5.66
C VAL A 90 0.33 -6.72 -5.64
N LYS A 91 1.39 -7.48 -5.39
CA LYS A 91 2.75 -6.95 -5.37
C LYS A 91 3.12 -6.31 -6.71
N LYS A 92 2.75 -6.97 -7.82
CA LYS A 92 3.00 -6.44 -9.16
C LYS A 92 2.21 -5.16 -9.43
N LEU A 93 0.94 -5.12 -9.00
CA LEU A 93 0.11 -3.93 -9.17
C LEU A 93 0.71 -2.73 -8.44
N LEU A 94 1.10 -2.92 -7.18
CA LEU A 94 1.64 -1.83 -6.37
C LEU A 94 3.02 -1.38 -6.85
N LYS A 95 3.79 -2.28 -7.45
CA LYS A 95 5.09 -1.92 -8.01
C LYS A 95 4.97 -0.85 -9.10
N LYS A 96 3.86 -0.85 -9.84
CA LYS A 96 3.60 0.17 -10.86
C LYS A 96 3.46 1.57 -10.26
N LEU A 97 3.14 1.66 -8.98
CA LEU A 97 3.03 2.91 -8.25
C LEU A 97 4.29 3.21 -7.42
N SER A 98 5.38 2.51 -7.69
CA SER A 98 6.61 2.59 -6.90
C SER A 98 6.40 2.22 -5.44
N ILE A 99 5.44 1.34 -5.18
CA ILE A 99 5.19 0.80 -3.85
C ILE A 99 5.83 -0.57 -3.77
N LYS A 100 6.75 -0.73 -2.81
CA LYS A 100 7.40 -2.00 -2.55
C LYS A 100 6.60 -2.74 -1.49
N LEU A 101 5.92 -3.81 -1.89
CA LEU A 101 5.13 -4.62 -0.98
C LEU A 101 5.97 -5.77 -0.45
N SER A 102 5.99 -5.94 0.86
CA SER A 102 6.62 -7.08 1.52
C SER A 102 5.53 -8.10 1.83
N ILE A 103 5.71 -9.32 1.33
CA ILE A 103 4.77 -10.41 1.57
C ILE A 103 5.30 -11.27 2.71
N LEU A 104 4.52 -11.36 3.78
CA LEU A 104 4.85 -12.18 4.94
C LEU A 104 4.01 -13.44 4.89
N LYS A 105 4.65 -14.61 4.83
CA LYS A 105 3.94 -15.89 4.80
C LYS A 105 3.77 -16.40 6.21
N TRP A 106 2.56 -16.81 6.54
CA TRP A 106 2.26 -17.38 7.84
C TRP A 106 2.63 -18.87 7.83
N ASN A 107 3.67 -19.22 8.56
CA ASN A 107 4.16 -20.60 8.64
C ASN A 107 3.90 -21.26 9.99
N GLY A 108 3.29 -20.56 10.94
CA GLY A 108 3.01 -21.09 12.25
C GLY A 108 1.69 -21.82 12.34
N LYS A 109 1.37 -22.34 13.53
CA LYS A 109 0.06 -22.93 13.78
C LYS A 109 -1.01 -21.88 13.58
N LYS A 110 -2.03 -22.22 12.79
CA LYS A 110 -3.17 -21.32 12.64
C LYS A 110 -3.93 -21.27 13.96
N PRO A 111 -4.11 -20.08 14.54
CA PRO A 111 -4.93 -19.98 15.75
C PRO A 111 -6.36 -20.41 15.42
N LYS A 112 -6.94 -21.22 16.29
CA LYS A 112 -8.29 -21.73 16.06
C LYS A 112 -9.36 -20.68 16.32
N THR A 113 -9.04 -19.64 17.06
CA THR A 113 -10.04 -18.67 17.54
C THR A 113 -9.80 -17.23 17.10
N ASN A 114 -8.62 -16.87 16.56
CA ASN A 114 -8.29 -15.47 16.27
C ASN A 114 -7.75 -15.26 14.86
N ILE A 115 -8.18 -16.09 13.91
CA ILE A 115 -7.69 -16.00 12.53
C ILE A 115 -7.97 -14.62 11.94
N GLN A 116 -9.17 -14.08 12.19
CA GLN A 116 -9.54 -12.76 11.64
C GLN A 116 -8.71 -11.62 12.25
N SER A 117 -8.38 -11.70 13.53
CA SER A 117 -7.51 -10.72 14.16
C SER A 117 -6.13 -10.70 13.55
N ILE A 118 -5.59 -11.88 13.21
CA ILE A 118 -4.29 -12.00 12.56
C ILE A 118 -4.36 -11.54 11.11
N ALA A 119 -5.47 -11.80 10.42
CA ALA A 119 -5.64 -11.46 9.01
C ALA A 119 -5.90 -9.97 8.75
N ARG A 120 -6.22 -9.22 9.76
CA ARG A 120 -6.45 -7.77 9.60
C ARG A 120 -5.18 -6.97 9.47
#